data_cf8ca1438fdc791167d33540ac8755bd
#
_entry.id   cf8ca1438fdc791167d33540ac8755bd
#
_cell.length_a   1.000
_cell.length_b   1.000
_cell.length_c   1.000
_cell.angle_alpha   90.00
_cell.angle_beta   90.00
_cell.angle_gamma   90.00
#
_symmetry.space_group_name_H-M   'P 1'
#
loop_
_entity.id
_entity.type
_entity.pdbx_description
1 polymer ?
#
loop_
_entity_poly.entity_id
_entity_poly.type
_entity_poly.pdbx_seq_one_letter_code
_entity_poly.pdbx_strand_id
1 'polypeptide(L)'
;MNFDWLKRTMPRGLYGRAALILFLPVVVVTVVVTIMFLQRHFEDVTRQMTAGMAHEVALVAARIDAVPDIAAARDSAGEVAGPLGLKLLLPAPPGADWRTFYDLSGRIVIAELHRQVPAVRAVDLSHRREVRVTLQGRWGHYRLVFPRSRVSASNPHQLLVLMVGTSLLMTAIATIFLRNQLRPIKRLARAAEEYGKGRIIPYRPAGASEIRSAGTAFLEMRARIERQNEQ
;
A
#
# COMPACT_ATOMS: atom_id res chain seq x y z
N MET A 1 18.30 23.95 8.65
CA MET A 1 17.85 22.60 9.05
C MET A 1 19.08 21.74 9.26
N ASN A 2 19.40 21.42 10.52
CA ASN A 2 20.58 20.64 10.87
C ASN A 2 20.33 19.15 10.59
N PHE A 3 21.00 18.63 9.56
CA PHE A 3 20.95 17.22 9.18
C PHE A 3 21.94 16.33 9.96
N ASP A 4 22.31 16.72 11.20
CA ASP A 4 23.31 15.99 11.98
C ASP A 4 22.89 14.57 12.39
N TRP A 5 21.58 14.33 12.51
CA TRP A 5 21.03 12.97 12.71
C TRP A 5 21.31 12.04 11.50
N LEU A 6 21.30 12.60 10.27
CA LEU A 6 21.55 11.84 9.05
C LEU A 6 23.03 11.41 8.98
N LYS A 7 23.94 12.26 9.44
CA LYS A 7 25.39 11.93 9.53
C LYS A 7 25.65 10.82 10.53
N ARG A 8 24.86 10.73 11.59
CA ARG A 8 25.02 9.73 12.67
C ARG A 8 24.49 8.34 12.25
N THR A 9 23.52 8.28 11.32
CA THR A 9 22.97 7.04 10.76
C THR A 9 23.65 6.61 9.48
N MET A 10 24.49 7.45 8.85
CA MET A 10 25.21 7.07 7.63
C MET A 10 26.23 5.95 7.90
N PRO A 11 26.15 4.84 7.17
CA PRO A 11 27.14 3.77 7.29
C PRO A 11 28.51 4.29 6.88
N ARG A 12 29.52 4.01 7.72
CA ARG A 12 30.90 4.46 7.52
C ARG A 12 31.61 3.77 6.35
N GLY A 13 31.12 2.62 5.90
CA GLY A 13 31.72 1.85 4.81
C GLY A 13 31.17 2.21 3.43
N LEU A 14 32.01 2.10 2.39
CA LEU A 14 31.65 2.31 0.98
C LEU A 14 30.39 1.52 0.59
N TYR A 15 30.29 0.29 1.05
CA TYR A 15 29.15 -0.60 0.80
C TYR A 15 27.82 -0.02 1.31
N GLY A 16 27.82 0.45 2.55
CA GLY A 16 26.61 1.00 3.14
C GLY A 16 26.16 2.31 2.48
N ARG A 17 27.12 3.16 2.07
CA ARG A 17 26.80 4.40 1.32
C ARG A 17 26.26 4.10 -0.06
N ALA A 18 26.86 3.19 -0.82
CA ALA A 18 26.38 2.78 -2.13
C ALA A 18 24.98 2.13 -2.04
N ALA A 19 24.76 1.27 -1.03
CA ALA A 19 23.46 0.69 -0.76
C ALA A 19 22.40 1.76 -0.45
N LEU A 20 22.73 2.73 0.39
CA LEU A 20 21.80 3.80 0.76
C LEU A 20 21.42 4.68 -0.44
N ILE A 21 22.40 5.05 -1.28
CA ILE A 21 22.15 5.84 -2.51
C ILE A 21 21.25 5.07 -3.47
N LEU A 22 21.41 3.75 -3.58
CA LEU A 22 20.61 2.93 -4.48
C LEU A 22 19.20 2.67 -3.93
N PHE A 23 19.09 2.31 -2.64
CA PHE A 23 17.83 1.84 -2.06
C PHE A 23 16.94 2.96 -1.57
N LEU A 24 17.50 4.07 -1.05
CA LEU A 24 16.69 5.14 -0.49
C LEU A 24 15.69 5.73 -1.50
N PRO A 25 16.09 6.11 -2.73
CA PRO A 25 15.13 6.59 -3.73
C PRO A 25 14.06 5.55 -4.08
N VAL A 26 14.46 4.28 -4.25
CA VAL A 26 13.53 3.20 -4.59
C VAL A 26 12.49 2.99 -3.49
N VAL A 27 12.93 2.93 -2.22
CA VAL A 27 12.03 2.78 -1.06
C VAL A 27 11.10 3.98 -0.94
N VAL A 28 11.63 5.21 -1.06
CA VAL A 28 10.82 6.43 -0.97
C VAL A 28 9.77 6.47 -2.08
N VAL A 29 10.15 6.22 -3.32
CA VAL A 29 9.20 6.19 -4.46
C VAL A 29 8.16 5.09 -4.26
N THR A 30 8.58 3.89 -3.87
CA THR A 30 7.66 2.77 -3.62
C THR A 30 6.65 3.13 -2.52
N VAL A 31 7.09 3.69 -1.41
CA VAL A 31 6.21 4.09 -0.29
C VAL A 31 5.23 5.17 -0.73
N VAL A 32 5.71 6.23 -1.39
CA VAL A 32 4.87 7.34 -1.86
C VAL A 32 3.83 6.86 -2.88
N VAL A 33 4.26 6.08 -3.88
CA VAL A 33 3.35 5.53 -4.90
C VAL A 33 2.35 4.58 -4.27
N THR A 34 2.78 3.71 -3.33
CA THR A 34 1.89 2.79 -2.62
C THR A 34 0.81 3.54 -1.84
N ILE A 35 1.19 4.57 -1.08
CA ILE A 35 0.24 5.35 -0.29
C ILE A 35 -0.74 6.09 -1.21
N MET A 36 -0.25 6.79 -2.24
CA MET A 36 -1.10 7.52 -3.19
C MET A 36 -2.05 6.59 -3.96
N PHE A 37 -1.51 5.49 -4.49
CA PHE A 37 -2.30 4.53 -5.26
C PHE A 37 -3.36 3.87 -4.38
N LEU A 38 -2.98 3.45 -3.17
CA LEU A 38 -3.89 2.81 -2.23
C LEU A 38 -5.05 3.76 -1.87
N GLN A 39 -4.76 5.00 -1.49
CA GLN A 39 -5.78 5.98 -1.13
C GLN A 39 -6.73 6.24 -2.30
N ARG A 40 -6.23 6.64 -3.46
CA ARG A 40 -7.07 6.96 -4.62
C ARG A 40 -7.86 5.77 -5.14
N HIS A 41 -7.19 4.65 -5.35
CA HIS A 41 -7.87 3.47 -5.91
C HIS A 41 -8.97 2.94 -5.00
N PHE A 42 -8.74 2.91 -3.68
CA PHE A 42 -9.78 2.49 -2.72
C PHE A 42 -10.92 3.48 -2.62
N GLU A 43 -10.63 4.78 -2.66
CA GLU A 43 -11.67 5.80 -2.64
C GLU A 43 -12.57 5.68 -3.87
N ASP A 44 -11.99 5.56 -5.06
CA ASP A 44 -12.75 5.49 -6.31
C ASP A 44 -13.58 4.20 -6.42
N VAL A 45 -12.99 3.05 -6.08
CA VAL A 45 -13.73 1.77 -6.06
C VAL A 45 -14.85 1.79 -5.04
N THR A 46 -14.59 2.26 -3.81
CA THR A 46 -15.62 2.36 -2.77
C THR A 46 -16.74 3.30 -3.19
N ARG A 47 -16.41 4.44 -3.79
CA ARG A 47 -17.41 5.40 -4.30
C ARG A 47 -18.25 4.79 -5.39
N GLN A 48 -17.65 4.12 -6.37
CA GLN A 48 -18.35 3.47 -7.47
C GLN A 48 -19.27 2.34 -6.98
N MET A 49 -18.78 1.47 -6.09
CA MET A 49 -19.59 0.39 -5.51
C MET A 49 -20.75 0.96 -4.69
N THR A 50 -20.51 2.00 -3.90
CA THR A 50 -21.55 2.67 -3.09
C THR A 50 -22.57 3.37 -3.98
N ALA A 51 -22.16 3.97 -5.10
CA ALA A 51 -23.07 4.58 -6.06
C ALA A 51 -24.01 3.55 -6.69
N GLY A 52 -23.50 2.38 -7.07
CA GLY A 52 -24.35 1.27 -7.53
C GLY A 52 -25.38 0.86 -6.49
N MET A 53 -24.92 0.70 -5.23
CA MET A 53 -25.80 0.36 -4.12
C MET A 53 -26.83 1.43 -3.81
N ALA A 54 -26.48 2.71 -3.94
CA ALA A 54 -27.39 3.84 -3.74
C ALA A 54 -28.58 3.81 -4.74
N HIS A 55 -28.36 3.39 -5.98
CA HIS A 55 -29.45 3.22 -6.96
C HIS A 55 -30.42 2.12 -6.53
N GLU A 56 -29.92 1.00 -5.99
CA GLU A 56 -30.78 -0.07 -5.50
C GLU A 56 -31.57 0.37 -4.25
N VAL A 57 -30.93 1.09 -3.34
CA VAL A 57 -31.56 1.67 -2.16
C VAL A 57 -32.63 2.67 -2.57
N ALA A 58 -32.36 3.53 -3.57
CA ALA A 58 -33.31 4.50 -4.09
C ALA A 58 -34.52 3.81 -4.77
N LEU A 59 -34.28 2.72 -5.50
CA LEU A 59 -35.33 1.92 -6.13
C LEU A 59 -36.30 1.34 -5.09
N VAL A 60 -35.78 0.76 -4.01
CA VAL A 60 -36.60 0.22 -2.92
C VAL A 60 -37.35 1.35 -2.21
N ALA A 61 -36.68 2.50 -1.98
CA ALA A 61 -37.32 3.68 -1.37
C ALA A 61 -38.50 4.18 -2.21
N ALA A 62 -38.31 4.35 -3.52
CA ALA A 62 -39.37 4.75 -4.43
C ALA A 62 -40.55 3.76 -4.44
N ARG A 63 -40.27 2.47 -4.32
CA ARG A 63 -41.30 1.44 -4.27
C ARG A 63 -42.14 1.51 -2.99
N ILE A 64 -41.51 1.79 -1.84
CA ILE A 64 -42.18 1.97 -0.55
C ILE A 64 -43.12 3.20 -0.59
N ASP A 65 -42.68 4.30 -1.19
CA ASP A 65 -43.40 5.54 -1.22
C ASP A 65 -44.55 5.55 -2.25
N ALA A 66 -44.54 4.66 -3.23
CA ALA A 66 -45.53 4.56 -4.30
C ALA A 66 -46.83 3.89 -3.90
N VAL A 67 -46.91 3.16 -2.78
CA VAL A 67 -48.11 2.41 -2.37
C VAL A 67 -48.87 3.10 -1.27
N PRO A 68 -50.24 2.94 -1.25
CA PRO A 68 -51.10 3.69 -0.37
C PRO A 68 -51.19 3.17 1.07
N ASP A 69 -50.64 1.97 1.35
CA ASP A 69 -50.76 1.32 2.66
C ASP A 69 -49.40 0.72 3.10
N ILE A 70 -49.15 0.68 4.40
CA ILE A 70 -47.89 0.19 4.99
C ILE A 70 -47.73 -1.32 4.81
N ALA A 71 -48.82 -2.09 4.81
CA ALA A 71 -48.72 -3.55 4.55
C ALA A 71 -48.34 -3.80 3.10
N ALA A 72 -49.01 -3.13 2.15
CA ALA A 72 -48.67 -3.16 0.74
C ALA A 72 -47.24 -2.64 0.48
N ALA A 73 -46.76 -1.66 1.25
CA ALA A 73 -45.41 -1.15 1.16
C ALA A 73 -44.39 -2.21 1.56
N ARG A 74 -44.65 -2.98 2.61
CA ARG A 74 -43.75 -4.07 3.06
C ARG A 74 -43.69 -5.19 2.00
N ASP A 75 -44.82 -5.62 1.47
CA ASP A 75 -44.88 -6.71 0.48
C ASP A 75 -44.22 -6.30 -0.84
N SER A 76 -44.62 -5.16 -1.38
CA SER A 76 -44.11 -4.63 -2.64
C SER A 76 -42.60 -4.29 -2.58
N ALA A 77 -42.13 -3.75 -1.47
CA ALA A 77 -40.72 -3.49 -1.28
C ALA A 77 -39.91 -4.81 -1.05
N GLY A 78 -40.54 -5.81 -0.39
CA GLY A 78 -39.96 -7.12 -0.19
C GLY A 78 -39.73 -7.86 -1.51
N GLU A 79 -40.68 -7.75 -2.47
CA GLU A 79 -40.53 -8.31 -3.82
C GLU A 79 -39.33 -7.74 -4.58
N VAL A 80 -38.97 -6.49 -4.34
CA VAL A 80 -37.80 -5.83 -4.95
C VAL A 80 -36.53 -6.07 -4.12
N ALA A 81 -36.61 -5.90 -2.81
CA ALA A 81 -35.48 -6.01 -1.91
C ALA A 81 -34.92 -7.43 -1.84
N GLY A 82 -35.78 -8.47 -1.88
CA GLY A 82 -35.39 -9.87 -1.82
C GLY A 82 -34.43 -10.29 -2.93
N PRO A 83 -34.79 -10.15 -4.20
CA PRO A 83 -33.90 -10.42 -5.33
C PRO A 83 -32.60 -9.61 -5.33
N LEU A 84 -32.62 -8.37 -4.80
CA LEU A 84 -31.45 -7.53 -4.63
C LEU A 84 -30.60 -7.93 -3.41
N GLY A 85 -31.01 -8.92 -2.63
CA GLY A 85 -30.29 -9.33 -1.42
C GLY A 85 -30.29 -8.29 -0.31
N LEU A 86 -31.32 -7.41 -0.29
CA LEU A 86 -31.56 -6.40 0.73
C LEU A 86 -32.55 -6.95 1.76
N LYS A 87 -32.20 -6.87 3.05
CA LYS A 87 -33.13 -7.18 4.12
C LYS A 87 -33.87 -5.91 4.51
N LEU A 88 -35.20 -5.91 4.39
CA LEU A 88 -36.07 -4.78 4.77
C LEU A 88 -36.61 -4.98 6.17
N LEU A 89 -36.49 -3.95 6.99
CA LEU A 89 -37.14 -3.83 8.31
C LEU A 89 -38.06 -2.59 8.26
N LEU A 90 -39.32 -2.83 8.28
CA LEU A 90 -40.37 -1.79 8.28
C LEU A 90 -41.45 -2.16 9.31
N PRO A 91 -41.74 -1.34 10.33
CA PRO A 91 -41.04 -0.09 10.68
C PRO A 91 -39.66 -0.33 11.30
N ALA A 92 -38.83 0.71 11.37
CA ALA A 92 -37.54 0.67 12.05
C ALA A 92 -37.36 1.87 12.99
N PRO A 93 -36.59 1.77 14.06
CA PRO A 93 -36.27 2.92 14.90
C PRO A 93 -35.35 3.89 14.16
N PRO A 94 -35.41 5.20 14.53
CA PRO A 94 -34.45 6.17 14.03
C PRO A 94 -33.02 5.73 14.35
N GLY A 95 -32.06 6.13 13.52
CA GLY A 95 -30.67 5.82 13.69
C GLY A 95 -29.80 7.06 13.64
N ALA A 96 -28.52 6.89 13.90
CA ALA A 96 -27.50 7.90 13.70
C ALA A 96 -26.34 7.30 12.86
N ASP A 97 -25.60 8.14 12.17
CA ASP A 97 -24.40 7.72 11.48
C ASP A 97 -23.38 7.17 12.47
N TRP A 98 -22.91 5.98 12.21
CA TRP A 98 -21.89 5.37 13.05
C TRP A 98 -20.82 4.68 12.21
N ARG A 99 -19.55 4.91 12.55
CA ARG A 99 -18.40 4.23 11.98
C ARG A 99 -17.27 4.16 12.99
N THR A 100 -16.39 3.19 12.84
CA THR A 100 -15.15 3.12 13.62
C THR A 100 -14.17 4.21 13.16
N PHE A 101 -13.43 4.82 14.07
CA PHE A 101 -12.50 5.94 13.78
C PHE A 101 -11.53 5.65 12.62
N TYR A 102 -10.98 4.44 12.55
CA TYR A 102 -10.03 4.00 11.52
C TYR A 102 -10.68 3.49 10.22
N ASP A 103 -12.01 3.53 10.13
CA ASP A 103 -12.75 3.12 8.95
C ASP A 103 -12.82 4.23 7.90
N LEU A 104 -11.77 4.32 7.08
CA LEU A 104 -11.70 5.31 6.01
C LEU A 104 -12.75 5.05 4.92
N SER A 105 -12.97 3.78 4.57
CA SER A 105 -14.00 3.41 3.59
C SER A 105 -15.40 3.77 4.06
N GLY A 106 -15.69 3.61 5.34
CA GLY A 106 -16.98 3.97 5.93
C GLY A 106 -17.31 5.46 5.80
N ARG A 107 -16.31 6.33 5.85
CA ARG A 107 -16.54 7.77 5.61
C ARG A 107 -17.07 8.04 4.20
N ILE A 108 -16.50 7.35 3.20
CA ILE A 108 -16.90 7.49 1.80
C ILE A 108 -18.30 6.93 1.60
N VAL A 109 -18.58 5.75 2.16
CA VAL A 109 -19.89 5.10 2.09
C VAL A 109 -20.99 5.99 2.67
N ILE A 110 -20.78 6.54 3.86
CA ILE A 110 -21.75 7.45 4.51
C ILE A 110 -21.99 8.67 3.62
N ALA A 111 -20.91 9.35 3.21
CA ALA A 111 -21.01 10.57 2.40
C ALA A 111 -21.71 10.32 1.06
N GLU A 112 -21.42 9.20 0.40
CA GLU A 112 -21.96 8.87 -0.92
C GLU A 112 -23.45 8.48 -0.84
N LEU A 113 -23.85 7.70 0.16
CA LEU A 113 -25.26 7.35 0.38
C LEU A 113 -26.12 8.58 0.70
N HIS A 114 -25.65 9.47 1.57
CA HIS A 114 -26.36 10.72 1.85
C HIS A 114 -26.45 11.64 0.62
N ARG A 115 -25.40 11.65 -0.21
CA ARG A 115 -25.36 12.47 -1.42
C ARG A 115 -26.35 12.01 -2.48
N GLN A 116 -26.45 10.68 -2.68
CA GLN A 116 -27.22 10.11 -3.78
C GLN A 116 -28.67 9.79 -3.41
N VAL A 117 -28.96 9.52 -2.14
CA VAL A 117 -30.28 9.12 -1.68
C VAL A 117 -30.75 10.09 -0.57
N PRO A 118 -31.52 11.11 -0.90
CA PRO A 118 -31.99 12.13 0.07
C PRO A 118 -32.87 11.57 1.21
N ALA A 119 -33.47 10.39 1.00
CA ALA A 119 -34.28 9.71 2.02
C ALA A 119 -33.40 9.08 3.13
N VAL A 120 -32.10 8.92 2.93
CA VAL A 120 -31.18 8.37 3.95
C VAL A 120 -31.06 9.36 5.11
N ARG A 121 -31.26 8.84 6.33
CA ARG A 121 -31.14 9.59 7.59
C ARG A 121 -29.97 9.13 8.43
N ALA A 122 -29.62 7.84 8.35
CA ALA A 122 -28.49 7.30 9.10
C ALA A 122 -27.90 6.08 8.40
N VAL A 123 -26.57 5.94 8.49
CA VAL A 123 -25.81 4.80 8.00
C VAL A 123 -24.98 4.23 9.15
N ASP A 124 -25.35 3.06 9.61
CA ASP A 124 -24.66 2.36 10.70
C ASP A 124 -23.71 1.29 10.15
N LEU A 125 -22.42 1.50 10.40
CA LEU A 125 -21.30 0.63 10.04
C LEU A 125 -20.66 -0.03 11.28
N SER A 126 -21.39 -0.13 12.40
CA SER A 126 -20.93 -0.79 13.62
C SER A 126 -20.60 -2.27 13.40
N HIS A 127 -21.27 -2.90 12.46
CA HIS A 127 -21.09 -4.29 12.13
C HIS A 127 -20.06 -4.46 10.99
N ARG A 128 -19.05 -5.30 11.20
CA ARG A 128 -17.98 -5.52 10.19
C ARG A 128 -18.46 -6.12 8.88
N ARG A 129 -19.56 -6.87 8.89
CA ARG A 129 -20.06 -7.62 7.73
C ARG A 129 -21.29 -7.02 7.09
N GLU A 130 -22.00 -6.14 7.78
CA GLU A 130 -23.29 -5.60 7.35
C GLU A 130 -23.27 -4.07 7.41
N VAL A 131 -23.97 -3.47 6.47
CA VAL A 131 -24.32 -2.05 6.46
C VAL A 131 -25.79 -1.93 6.73
N ARG A 132 -26.16 -1.03 7.63
CA ARG A 132 -27.53 -0.74 8.01
C ARG A 132 -27.85 0.69 7.64
N VAL A 133 -28.70 0.88 6.66
CA VAL A 133 -29.13 2.20 6.19
C VAL A 133 -30.54 2.46 6.68
N THR A 134 -30.73 3.49 7.48
CA THR A 134 -32.05 3.95 7.95
C THR A 134 -32.52 5.07 7.05
N LEU A 135 -33.70 4.90 6.48
CA LEU A 135 -34.31 5.85 5.57
C LEU A 135 -35.63 6.40 6.18
N GLN A 136 -36.01 7.59 5.72
CA GLN A 136 -37.26 8.21 6.04
C GLN A 136 -38.15 8.17 4.78
N GLY A 137 -39.23 7.42 4.83
CA GLY A 137 -40.24 7.39 3.78
C GLY A 137 -41.58 7.92 4.27
N ARG A 138 -42.59 7.82 3.42
CA ARG A 138 -43.99 8.24 3.69
C ARG A 138 -44.57 7.55 4.94
N TRP A 139 -44.17 6.31 5.19
CA TRP A 139 -44.67 5.46 6.28
C TRP A 139 -43.80 5.44 7.54
N GLY A 140 -42.90 6.41 7.67
CA GLY A 140 -41.98 6.50 8.79
C GLY A 140 -40.59 5.99 8.47
N HIS A 141 -39.82 5.63 9.52
CA HIS A 141 -38.48 5.11 9.34
C HIS A 141 -38.50 3.61 8.98
N TYR A 142 -37.68 3.25 8.04
CA TYR A 142 -37.39 1.87 7.70
C TYR A 142 -35.90 1.66 7.52
N ARG A 143 -35.46 0.41 7.60
CA ARG A 143 -34.04 0.07 7.52
C ARG A 143 -33.81 -0.98 6.46
N LEU A 144 -32.81 -0.71 5.62
CA LEU A 144 -32.25 -1.67 4.68
C LEU A 144 -30.92 -2.19 5.22
N VAL A 145 -30.73 -3.51 5.18
CA VAL A 145 -29.50 -4.17 5.62
C VAL A 145 -28.93 -4.99 4.47
N PHE A 146 -27.67 -4.81 4.21
CA PHE A 146 -26.95 -5.53 3.14
C PHE A 146 -25.50 -5.79 3.50
N PRO A 147 -24.84 -6.76 2.83
CA PRO A 147 -23.44 -7.09 3.09
C PRO A 147 -22.50 -5.91 2.78
N ARG A 148 -21.56 -5.66 3.66
CA ARG A 148 -20.57 -4.58 3.51
C ARG A 148 -19.69 -4.74 2.28
N SER A 149 -19.45 -5.98 1.81
CA SER A 149 -18.72 -6.27 0.58
C SER A 149 -19.33 -5.66 -0.68
N ARG A 150 -20.58 -5.20 -0.63
CA ARG A 150 -21.26 -4.54 -1.75
C ARG A 150 -20.93 -3.04 -1.89
N VAL A 151 -20.38 -2.42 -0.84
CA VAL A 151 -20.04 -0.99 -0.81
C VAL A 151 -18.57 -0.72 -0.55
N SER A 152 -17.79 -1.76 -0.21
CA SER A 152 -16.36 -1.62 0.08
C SER A 152 -15.63 -2.87 -0.35
N ALA A 153 -14.51 -2.71 -1.06
CA ALA A 153 -13.65 -3.82 -1.42
C ALA A 153 -13.13 -4.53 -0.16
N SER A 154 -13.30 -5.84 -0.10
CA SER A 154 -13.04 -6.60 1.13
C SER A 154 -11.56 -6.92 1.40
N ASN A 155 -10.65 -6.74 0.43
CA ASN A 155 -9.25 -7.16 0.55
C ASN A 155 -8.21 -6.10 0.12
N PRO A 156 -8.11 -4.96 0.83
CA PRO A 156 -7.01 -4.00 0.58
C PRO A 156 -5.63 -4.59 0.89
N HIS A 157 -5.57 -5.59 1.76
CA HIS A 157 -4.32 -6.17 2.23
C HIS A 157 -3.55 -6.95 1.16
N GLN A 158 -4.24 -7.55 0.19
CA GLN A 158 -3.59 -8.39 -0.83
C GLN A 158 -2.65 -7.58 -1.72
N LEU A 159 -3.06 -6.40 -2.15
CA LEU A 159 -2.20 -5.49 -2.93
C LEU A 159 -1.03 -4.97 -2.09
N LEU A 160 -1.27 -4.62 -0.82
CA LEU A 160 -0.21 -4.21 0.10
C LEU A 160 0.83 -5.30 0.30
N VAL A 161 0.39 -6.54 0.57
CA VAL A 161 1.29 -7.69 0.75
C VAL A 161 2.10 -7.93 -0.52
N LEU A 162 1.47 -7.87 -1.70
CA LEU A 162 2.17 -8.02 -2.98
C LEU A 162 3.21 -6.92 -3.18
N MET A 163 2.86 -5.65 -2.97
CA MET A 163 3.77 -4.52 -3.15
C MET A 163 4.95 -4.56 -2.18
N VAL A 164 4.69 -4.81 -0.89
CA VAL A 164 5.74 -4.94 0.13
C VAL A 164 6.61 -6.16 -0.15
N GLY A 165 6.01 -7.31 -0.47
CA GLY A 165 6.73 -8.54 -0.79
C GLY A 165 7.64 -8.37 -2.02
N THR A 166 7.13 -7.78 -3.09
CA THR A 166 7.91 -7.50 -4.31
C THR A 166 9.04 -6.51 -4.03
N SER A 167 8.78 -5.46 -3.25
CA SER A 167 9.79 -4.46 -2.87
C SER A 167 10.91 -5.09 -2.04
N LEU A 168 10.57 -5.93 -1.06
CA LEU A 168 11.54 -6.67 -0.26
C LEU A 168 12.38 -7.63 -1.10
N LEU A 169 11.74 -8.37 -2.02
CA LEU A 169 12.43 -9.27 -2.93
C LEU A 169 13.42 -8.52 -3.81
N MET A 170 13.00 -7.41 -4.43
CA MET A 170 13.87 -6.59 -5.27
C MET A 170 15.02 -5.98 -4.46
N THR A 171 14.76 -5.54 -3.24
CA THR A 171 15.79 -5.03 -2.33
C THR A 171 16.81 -6.10 -1.98
N ALA A 172 16.37 -7.34 -1.71
CA ALA A 172 17.26 -8.46 -1.44
C ALA A 172 18.15 -8.79 -2.65
N ILE A 173 17.56 -8.89 -3.84
CA ILE A 173 18.28 -9.14 -5.10
C ILE A 173 19.32 -8.03 -5.33
N ALA A 174 18.92 -6.77 -5.24
CA ALA A 174 19.82 -5.63 -5.45
C ALA A 174 20.94 -5.58 -4.42
N THR A 175 20.68 -5.98 -3.16
CA THR A 175 21.72 -6.10 -2.11
C THR A 175 22.75 -7.17 -2.45
N ILE A 176 22.29 -8.32 -2.94
CA ILE A 176 23.19 -9.42 -3.36
C ILE A 176 24.07 -8.96 -4.53
N PHE A 177 23.47 -8.32 -5.54
CA PHE A 177 24.22 -7.78 -6.68
C PHE A 177 25.25 -6.73 -6.25
N LEU A 178 24.86 -5.76 -5.45
CA LEU A 178 25.74 -4.71 -4.94
C LEU A 178 26.90 -5.31 -4.13
N ARG A 179 26.60 -6.29 -3.28
CA ARG A 179 27.62 -6.99 -2.49
C ARG A 179 28.63 -7.72 -3.38
N ASN A 180 28.15 -8.34 -4.45
CA ASN A 180 29.00 -9.05 -5.40
C ASN A 180 29.89 -8.07 -6.18
N GLN A 181 29.36 -6.93 -6.60
CA GLN A 181 30.09 -5.88 -7.31
C GLN A 181 31.16 -5.18 -6.45
N LEU A 182 30.89 -4.94 -5.18
CA LEU A 182 31.83 -4.24 -4.28
C LEU A 182 32.89 -5.13 -3.65
N ARG A 183 32.72 -6.46 -3.67
CA ARG A 183 33.68 -7.40 -3.10
C ARG A 183 35.06 -7.33 -3.75
N PRO A 184 35.22 -7.30 -5.09
CA PRO A 184 36.51 -7.16 -5.77
C PRO A 184 37.20 -5.84 -5.41
N ILE A 185 36.47 -4.72 -5.33
CA ILE A 185 37.02 -3.42 -4.97
C ILE A 185 37.64 -3.45 -3.57
N LYS A 186 36.94 -4.05 -2.60
CA LYS A 186 37.44 -4.20 -1.23
C LYS A 186 38.72 -5.10 -1.18
N ARG A 187 38.74 -6.13 -2.00
CA ARG A 187 39.96 -7.03 -2.09
C ARG A 187 41.16 -6.27 -2.63
N LEU A 188 40.94 -5.44 -3.69
CA LEU A 188 42.03 -4.63 -4.26
C LEU A 188 42.51 -3.61 -3.22
N ALA A 189 41.59 -2.87 -2.58
CA ALA A 189 41.95 -1.89 -1.56
C ALA A 189 42.73 -2.50 -0.40
N ARG A 190 42.32 -3.70 0.07
CA ARG A 190 43.06 -4.44 1.12
C ARG A 190 44.42 -4.87 0.67
N ALA A 191 44.56 -5.35 -0.57
CA ALA A 191 45.86 -5.76 -1.11
C ALA A 191 46.83 -4.57 -1.21
N ALA A 192 46.33 -3.40 -1.63
CA ALA A 192 47.11 -2.17 -1.69
C ALA A 192 47.53 -1.66 -0.29
N GLU A 193 46.62 -1.72 0.68
CA GLU A 193 46.88 -1.31 2.07
C GLU A 193 47.94 -2.21 2.73
N GLU A 194 47.81 -3.53 2.57
CA GLU A 194 48.81 -4.49 3.15
C GLU A 194 50.18 -4.35 2.51
N TYR A 195 50.20 -4.10 1.19
CA TYR A 195 51.47 -3.83 0.48
C TYR A 195 52.14 -2.54 0.99
N GLY A 196 51.38 -1.48 1.24
CA GLY A 196 51.87 -0.23 1.84
C GLY A 196 52.42 -0.42 3.26
N LYS A 197 52.01 -1.48 3.99
CA LYS A 197 52.53 -1.88 5.30
C LYS A 197 53.71 -2.87 5.18
N GLY A 198 54.25 -3.14 3.98
CA GLY A 198 55.32 -4.06 3.72
C GLY A 198 54.91 -5.55 3.73
N ARG A 199 53.58 -5.83 3.72
CA ARG A 199 53.06 -7.20 3.71
C ARG A 199 52.50 -7.58 2.36
N ILE A 200 52.96 -8.66 1.77
CA ILE A 200 52.50 -9.18 0.49
C ILE A 200 51.43 -10.23 0.74
N ILE A 201 50.19 -9.90 0.33
CA ILE A 201 49.08 -10.85 0.34
C ILE A 201 48.76 -11.32 -1.09
N PRO A 202 48.32 -12.57 -1.28
CA PRO A 202 47.91 -13.05 -2.59
C PRO A 202 46.68 -12.32 -3.08
N TYR A 203 46.78 -11.71 -4.28
CA TYR A 203 45.69 -10.98 -4.92
C TYR A 203 45.57 -11.45 -6.38
N ARG A 204 44.32 -11.69 -6.80
CA ARG A 204 44.00 -11.98 -8.21
C ARG A 204 42.96 -10.96 -8.68
N PRO A 205 43.21 -10.25 -9.82
CA PRO A 205 42.26 -9.34 -10.40
C PRO A 205 40.94 -10.04 -10.73
N ALA A 206 39.82 -9.52 -10.23
CA ALA A 206 38.49 -10.08 -10.43
C ALA A 206 37.44 -8.98 -10.43
N GLY A 207 36.23 -9.28 -10.94
CA GLY A 207 35.10 -8.35 -11.01
C GLY A 207 34.90 -7.74 -12.39
N ALA A 208 34.31 -6.54 -12.46
CA ALA A 208 34.09 -5.79 -13.70
C ALA A 208 35.44 -5.49 -14.41
N SER A 209 35.36 -5.21 -15.72
CA SER A 209 36.51 -4.94 -16.57
C SER A 209 37.44 -3.86 -15.99
N GLU A 210 36.84 -2.77 -15.50
CA GLU A 210 37.54 -1.61 -14.94
C GLU A 210 38.28 -1.99 -13.64
N ILE A 211 37.68 -2.82 -12.81
CA ILE A 211 38.28 -3.29 -11.56
C ILE A 211 39.43 -4.29 -11.82
N ARG A 212 39.26 -5.14 -12.83
CA ARG A 212 40.31 -6.05 -13.26
C ARG A 212 41.51 -5.29 -13.82
N SER A 213 41.27 -4.30 -14.67
CA SER A 213 42.31 -3.43 -15.22
C SER A 213 43.07 -2.70 -14.11
N ALA A 214 42.38 -2.09 -13.16
CA ALA A 214 42.99 -1.47 -11.99
C ALA A 214 43.79 -2.46 -11.14
N GLY A 215 43.28 -3.67 -10.98
CA GLY A 215 43.99 -4.75 -10.26
C GLY A 215 45.24 -5.21 -10.97
N THR A 216 45.25 -5.29 -12.29
CA THR A 216 46.46 -5.65 -13.09
C THR A 216 47.49 -4.53 -13.00
N ALA A 217 47.09 -3.25 -13.18
CA ALA A 217 48.00 -2.12 -13.02
C ALA A 217 48.63 -2.03 -11.62
N PHE A 218 47.87 -2.37 -10.57
CA PHE A 218 48.39 -2.48 -9.21
C PHE A 218 49.48 -3.57 -9.11
N LEU A 219 49.29 -4.75 -9.70
CA LEU A 219 50.28 -5.84 -9.68
C LEU A 219 51.53 -5.47 -10.46
N GLU A 220 51.42 -4.79 -11.59
CA GLU A 220 52.54 -4.31 -12.38
C GLU A 220 53.35 -3.24 -11.63
N MET A 221 52.70 -2.29 -10.99
CA MET A 221 53.31 -1.28 -10.14
C MET A 221 54.11 -1.97 -9.00
N ARG A 222 53.46 -2.92 -8.31
CA ARG A 222 54.07 -3.69 -7.24
C ARG A 222 55.38 -4.40 -7.71
N ALA A 223 55.31 -5.12 -8.83
CA ALA A 223 56.45 -5.82 -9.39
C ALA A 223 57.57 -4.87 -9.81
N ARG A 224 57.27 -3.65 -10.22
CA ARG A 224 58.27 -2.62 -10.53
C ARG A 224 59.00 -2.17 -9.26
N ILE A 225 58.25 -1.87 -8.19
CA ILE A 225 58.84 -1.42 -6.91
C ILE A 225 59.70 -2.52 -6.28
N GLU A 226 59.26 -3.79 -6.32
CA GLU A 226 60.03 -4.94 -5.83
C GLU A 226 61.37 -5.06 -6.55
N ARG A 227 61.42 -4.97 -7.88
CA ARG A 227 62.67 -4.98 -8.67
C ARG A 227 63.58 -3.79 -8.36
N GLN A 228 63.04 -2.60 -8.04
CA GLN A 228 63.84 -1.43 -7.70
C GLN A 228 64.49 -1.55 -6.30
N ASN A 229 63.85 -2.27 -5.38
CA ASN A 229 64.35 -2.48 -4.03
C ASN A 229 65.39 -3.61 -3.94
N GLU A 230 65.51 -4.45 -4.97
CA GLU A 230 66.50 -5.55 -5.07
C GLU A 230 67.81 -5.10 -5.74
N GLN A 231 67.87 -3.89 -6.30
CA GLN A 231 69.03 -3.24 -6.88
C GLN A 231 69.77 -2.34 -5.87
#